data_f73fb8689b0bc61034ca3b974233ba84
#
_entry.id   f73fb8689b0bc61034ca3b974233ba84
#
_cell.length_a   1.000
_cell.length_b   1.000
_cell.length_c   1.000
_cell.angle_alpha   90.00
_cell.angle_beta   90.00
_cell.angle_gamma   90.00
#
_symmetry.space_group_name_H-M   'P 1'
#
loop_
_entity.id
_entity.type
_entity.pdbx_description
1 polymer ?
#
loop_
_entity_poly.entity_id
_entity_poly.type
_entity_poly.pdbx_seq_one_letter_code
_entity_poly.pdbx_strand_id
1 'polypeptide(L)'
;MSSTSQNATVLLTRLLSLKENSSFHLILDSLTQSSYYLIQEYIHRCSKTTSKIIYLSFETINKPHYCSEFIDCSDITLHQIVEKVNPLRESNERLLILIDSLNYINNDELAHFVAQLVGPEITLVGVYHTQCPVAASKYPNYPSSETLLSYIASTIFELYPLIPDSLDEEELDAKVKKLTFPINSNLNSAIFKVILTNRRKSGRSLTYTLIINSLNHEYEIWKDRQESDEILQEDESLLKDLTTFNLTTSSKQKLAREQVELPFMQAQESLGVAGGAIVYEFEKDDDYDEEDPYEDPF
;
A
#
# COMPACT_ATOMS: atom_id res chain seq x y z
N MET A 1 5.57 -21.48 -4.82
CA MET A 1 5.22 -20.15 -4.25
C MET A 1 5.55 -19.10 -5.29
N SER A 2 4.60 -18.26 -5.67
CA SER A 2 4.80 -17.27 -6.74
C SER A 2 5.78 -16.19 -6.28
N SER A 3 6.59 -15.66 -7.18
CA SER A 3 7.58 -14.58 -6.92
C SER A 3 6.95 -13.33 -6.28
N THR A 4 5.68 -13.08 -6.54
CA THR A 4 4.90 -11.95 -6.00
C THR A 4 4.67 -12.09 -4.49
N SER A 5 4.46 -13.31 -3.99
CA SER A 5 4.21 -13.58 -2.56
C SER A 5 5.45 -13.33 -1.71
N GLN A 6 6.61 -13.74 -2.19
CA GLN A 6 7.87 -13.47 -1.50
C GLN A 6 8.18 -11.98 -1.44
N ASN A 7 7.83 -11.22 -2.48
CA ASN A 7 8.08 -9.78 -2.54
C ASN A 7 7.27 -8.99 -1.49
N ALA A 8 6.02 -9.38 -1.21
CA ALA A 8 5.16 -8.66 -0.26
C ALA A 8 5.61 -8.85 1.20
N THR A 9 5.92 -10.09 1.61
CA THR A 9 6.39 -10.38 2.97
C THR A 9 7.79 -9.79 3.22
N VAL A 10 8.66 -9.80 2.20
CA VAL A 10 9.96 -9.14 2.25
C VAL A 10 9.80 -7.62 2.39
N LEU A 11 8.89 -7.00 1.63
CA LEU A 11 8.60 -5.56 1.73
C LEU A 11 8.10 -5.22 3.14
N LEU A 12 7.12 -5.95 3.68
CA LEU A 12 6.63 -5.76 5.03
C LEU A 12 7.77 -5.83 6.06
N THR A 13 8.60 -6.88 5.99
CA THR A 13 9.74 -7.05 6.90
C THR A 13 10.73 -5.88 6.81
N ARG A 14 10.97 -5.35 5.61
CA ARG A 14 11.86 -4.20 5.41
C ARG A 14 11.27 -2.90 5.97
N LEU A 15 9.97 -2.68 5.79
CA LEU A 15 9.26 -1.53 6.36
C LEU A 15 9.29 -1.57 7.90
N LEU A 16 8.91 -2.70 8.50
CA LEU A 16 8.90 -2.86 9.96
C LEU A 16 10.31 -2.79 10.58
N SER A 17 11.36 -3.18 9.85
CA SER A 17 12.75 -3.07 10.32
C SER A 17 13.42 -1.74 9.94
N LEU A 18 12.66 -0.76 9.44
CA LEU A 18 13.14 0.56 9.00
C LEU A 18 14.24 0.51 7.92
N LYS A 19 14.32 -0.59 7.17
CA LYS A 19 15.31 -0.77 6.09
C LYS A 19 14.83 -0.20 4.76
N GLU A 20 13.54 0.09 4.63
CA GLU A 20 12.97 0.77 3.48
C GLU A 20 13.03 2.28 3.70
N ASN A 21 13.33 3.01 2.63
CA ASN A 21 13.36 4.47 2.70
C ASN A 21 11.92 5.01 2.57
N SER A 22 11.16 4.88 3.63
CA SER A 22 9.78 5.35 3.78
C SER A 22 9.72 6.28 4.99
N SER A 23 9.33 7.52 4.75
CA SER A 23 9.45 8.58 5.75
C SER A 23 8.25 8.68 6.69
N PHE A 24 7.04 8.40 6.20
CA PHE A 24 5.83 8.44 7.00
C PHE A 24 4.98 7.20 6.78
N HIS A 25 4.76 6.44 7.85
CA HIS A 25 3.88 5.28 7.92
C HIS A 25 2.62 5.66 8.68
N LEU A 26 1.50 5.56 8.02
CA LEU A 26 0.18 5.78 8.61
C LEU A 26 -0.44 4.42 8.99
N ILE A 27 -0.90 4.29 10.21
CA ILE A 27 -1.66 3.14 10.67
C ILE A 27 -3.11 3.59 10.86
N LEU A 28 -4.01 3.02 10.09
CA LEU A 28 -5.45 3.19 10.23
C LEU A 28 -5.98 2.00 11.01
N ASP A 29 -6.43 2.26 12.22
CA ASP A 29 -6.99 1.25 13.09
C ASP A 29 -8.46 1.52 13.45
N SER A 30 -9.07 0.58 14.12
CA SER A 30 -10.47 0.65 14.53
C SER A 30 -10.68 -0.04 15.89
N LEU A 31 -11.88 0.11 16.45
CA LEU A 31 -12.27 -0.61 17.67
C LEU A 31 -12.24 -2.14 17.50
N THR A 32 -12.33 -2.64 16.27
CA THR A 32 -12.29 -4.07 15.96
C THR A 32 -10.88 -4.64 15.91
N GLN A 33 -9.91 -3.82 15.51
CA GLN A 33 -8.49 -4.19 15.48
C GLN A 33 -7.64 -2.96 15.74
N SER A 34 -7.03 -2.89 16.91
CA SER A 34 -6.16 -1.77 17.29
C SER A 34 -4.75 -1.91 16.68
N SER A 35 -4.05 -0.79 16.63
CA SER A 35 -2.66 -0.69 16.19
C SER A 35 -1.65 -1.40 17.11
N TYR A 36 -2.05 -1.80 18.33
CA TYR A 36 -1.17 -2.34 19.36
C TYR A 36 -0.26 -3.46 18.85
N TYR A 37 -0.83 -4.49 18.23
CA TYR A 37 -0.05 -5.64 17.76
C TYR A 37 0.88 -5.29 16.59
N LEU A 38 0.51 -4.37 15.72
CA LEU A 38 1.39 -3.90 14.65
C LEU A 38 2.56 -3.09 15.23
N ILE A 39 2.32 -2.25 16.23
CA ILE A 39 3.37 -1.52 16.94
C ILE A 39 4.34 -2.50 17.61
N GLN A 40 3.85 -3.59 18.22
CA GLN A 40 4.72 -4.63 18.79
C GLN A 40 5.62 -5.27 17.70
N GLU A 41 5.11 -5.47 16.49
CA GLU A 41 5.93 -5.95 15.36
C GLU A 41 7.04 -4.96 14.99
N TYR A 42 6.74 -3.66 14.94
CA TYR A 42 7.77 -2.62 14.75
C TYR A 42 8.86 -2.73 15.82
N ILE A 43 8.47 -2.80 17.08
CA ILE A 43 9.41 -2.88 18.21
C ILE A 43 10.26 -4.16 18.12
N HIS A 44 9.62 -5.30 17.85
CA HIS A 44 10.33 -6.58 17.69
C HIS A 44 11.36 -6.54 16.55
N ARG A 45 11.01 -5.91 15.42
CA ARG A 45 11.92 -5.81 14.27
C ARG A 45 12.99 -4.73 14.47
N CYS A 46 12.65 -3.61 15.09
CA CYS A 46 13.58 -2.52 15.40
C CYS A 46 14.57 -2.89 16.52
N SER A 47 14.20 -3.75 17.48
CA SER A 47 15.12 -4.21 18.53
C SER A 47 16.36 -4.93 17.98
N LYS A 48 16.29 -5.44 16.75
CA LYS A 48 17.42 -6.06 16.03
C LYS A 48 18.28 -5.04 15.28
N THR A 49 17.85 -3.79 15.21
CA THR A 49 18.58 -2.67 14.63
C THR A 49 18.78 -1.63 15.73
N THR A 50 19.95 -1.00 15.78
CA THR A 50 20.26 0.10 16.72
C THR A 50 19.46 1.34 16.35
N SER A 51 18.16 1.33 16.60
CA SER A 51 17.29 2.46 16.32
C SER A 51 16.82 3.08 17.63
N LYS A 52 16.93 4.40 17.74
CA LYS A 52 16.36 5.15 18.86
C LYS A 52 14.86 5.30 18.64
N ILE A 53 14.04 5.04 19.66
CA ILE A 53 12.60 5.16 19.61
C ILE A 53 12.16 6.35 20.45
N ILE A 54 11.53 7.34 19.81
CA ILE A 54 10.85 8.45 20.45
C ILE A 54 9.36 8.17 20.42
N TYR A 55 8.71 8.26 21.56
CA TYR A 55 7.27 8.07 21.69
C TYR A 55 6.59 9.40 22.03
N LEU A 56 5.73 9.89 21.12
CA LEU A 56 4.89 11.07 21.32
C LEU A 56 3.53 10.58 21.78
N SER A 57 3.21 10.87 23.02
CA SER A 57 1.99 10.37 23.66
C SER A 57 0.91 11.42 23.74
N PHE A 58 -0.23 11.12 23.14
CA PHE A 58 -1.48 11.87 23.29
C PHE A 58 -2.51 11.10 24.12
N GLU A 59 -2.40 9.77 24.18
CA GLU A 59 -3.33 8.88 24.88
C GLU A 59 -2.66 8.04 25.96
N THR A 60 -1.39 7.68 25.76
CA THR A 60 -0.67 6.76 26.63
C THR A 60 -0.11 7.48 27.85
N ILE A 61 -0.58 7.15 29.06
CA ILE A 61 -0.16 7.80 30.29
C ILE A 61 1.24 7.31 30.74
N ASN A 62 1.51 6.02 30.60
CA ASN A 62 2.72 5.41 31.13
C ASN A 62 3.77 5.23 30.03
N LYS A 63 5.02 5.61 30.32
CA LYS A 63 6.14 5.38 29.41
C LYS A 63 6.28 3.89 29.08
N PRO A 64 6.17 3.49 27.80
CA PRO A 64 6.46 2.10 27.40
C PRO A 64 7.94 1.75 27.61
N HIS A 65 8.22 0.52 28.03
CA HIS A 65 9.58 0.07 28.35
C HIS A 65 10.54 0.06 27.14
N TYR A 66 10.02 0.00 25.94
CA TYR A 66 10.80 -0.05 24.70
C TYR A 66 11.20 1.32 24.15
N CYS A 67 10.61 2.41 24.63
CA CYS A 67 10.95 3.72 24.10
C CYS A 67 12.15 4.32 24.83
N SER A 68 13.06 4.90 24.05
CA SER A 68 14.22 5.63 24.55
C SER A 68 13.80 6.94 25.20
N GLU A 69 12.98 7.70 24.46
CA GLU A 69 12.45 9.00 24.91
C GLU A 69 10.93 8.97 24.85
N PHE A 70 10.30 9.50 25.89
CA PHE A 70 8.84 9.61 26.01
C PHE A 70 8.47 11.09 26.20
N ILE A 71 7.63 11.60 25.33
CA ILE A 71 7.16 12.98 25.36
C ILE A 71 5.66 12.94 25.53
N ASP A 72 5.20 13.38 26.71
CA ASP A 72 3.79 13.63 26.96
C ASP A 72 3.36 14.87 26.19
N CYS A 73 2.37 14.71 25.31
CA CYS A 73 1.89 15.75 24.39
C CYS A 73 0.56 16.35 24.84
N SER A 74 -0.02 15.89 25.98
CA SER A 74 -1.36 16.29 26.43
C SER A 74 -1.47 17.79 26.74
N ASP A 75 -0.43 18.37 27.35
CA ASP A 75 -0.43 19.74 27.85
C ASP A 75 0.51 20.70 27.10
N ILE A 76 1.09 20.27 25.97
CA ILE A 76 2.07 21.06 25.22
C ILE A 76 1.58 21.34 23.78
N THR A 77 2.02 22.46 23.23
CA THR A 77 1.67 22.85 21.87
C THR A 77 2.45 22.03 20.83
N LEU A 78 1.94 21.89 19.62
CA LEU A 78 2.60 21.17 18.52
C LEU A 78 4.01 21.74 18.24
N HIS A 79 4.19 23.05 18.33
CA HIS A 79 5.49 23.70 18.19
C HIS A 79 6.49 23.25 19.27
N GLN A 80 6.06 23.19 20.52
CA GLN A 80 6.90 22.71 21.63
C GLN A 80 7.25 21.23 21.50
N ILE A 81 6.36 20.41 20.92
CA ILE A 81 6.67 19.01 20.60
C ILE A 81 7.82 18.95 19.60
N VAL A 82 7.73 19.72 18.51
CA VAL A 82 8.78 19.78 17.48
C VAL A 82 10.09 20.28 18.06
N GLU A 83 10.07 21.31 18.91
CA GLU A 83 11.26 21.83 19.60
C GLU A 83 11.94 20.79 20.49
N LYS A 84 11.17 19.93 21.18
CA LYS A 84 11.70 18.83 22.00
C LYS A 84 12.27 17.69 21.14
N VAL A 85 11.71 17.43 19.97
CA VAL A 85 12.16 16.37 19.07
C VAL A 85 13.44 16.77 18.30
N ASN A 86 13.57 18.04 17.92
CA ASN A 86 14.68 18.53 17.08
C ASN A 86 16.08 18.17 17.62
N PRO A 87 16.41 18.39 18.91
CA PRO A 87 17.73 18.04 19.43
C PRO A 87 17.99 16.52 19.45
N LEU A 88 16.95 15.71 19.44
CA LEU A 88 17.06 14.25 19.45
C LEU A 88 17.38 13.67 18.05
N ARG A 89 17.26 14.49 16.99
CA ARG A 89 17.56 14.12 15.59
C ARG A 89 19.04 14.21 15.24
N GLU A 90 19.85 14.86 16.05
CA GLU A 90 21.27 15.11 15.75
C GLU A 90 22.16 13.85 15.86
N SER A 91 21.63 12.74 16.32
CA SER A 91 22.34 11.47 16.31
C SER A 91 22.33 10.88 14.89
N ASN A 92 23.48 10.42 14.40
CA ASN A 92 23.65 9.72 13.12
C ASN A 92 22.97 8.32 13.10
N GLU A 93 22.06 8.06 14.01
CA GLU A 93 21.33 6.80 14.17
C GLU A 93 19.95 6.90 13.53
N ARG A 94 19.45 5.79 13.04
CA ARG A 94 18.08 5.72 12.56
C ARG A 94 17.10 5.97 13.70
N LEU A 95 16.17 6.87 13.46
CA LEU A 95 15.20 7.30 14.43
C LEU A 95 13.81 6.82 14.06
N LEU A 96 13.13 6.17 14.99
CA LEU A 96 11.72 5.86 14.90
C LEU A 96 10.94 6.81 15.81
N ILE A 97 10.03 7.59 15.23
CA ILE A 97 9.09 8.42 15.97
C ILE A 97 7.74 7.74 15.92
N LEU A 98 7.19 7.38 17.07
CA LEU A 98 5.86 6.80 17.21
C LEU A 98 4.90 7.85 17.77
N ILE A 99 3.75 8.02 17.12
CA ILE A 99 2.64 8.84 17.61
C ILE A 99 1.46 7.90 17.86
N ASP A 100 1.00 7.83 19.09
CA ASP A 100 -0.09 6.94 19.49
C ASP A 100 -1.46 7.35 18.95
N SER A 101 -1.71 8.66 18.78
CA SER A 101 -2.95 9.14 18.17
C SER A 101 -2.76 10.48 17.46
N LEU A 102 -3.06 10.49 16.16
CA LEU A 102 -3.12 11.72 15.35
C LEU A 102 -4.48 12.43 15.46
N ASN A 103 -5.47 11.78 16.06
CA ASN A 103 -6.83 12.31 16.19
C ASN A 103 -6.92 13.56 17.09
N TYR A 104 -5.93 13.77 17.98
CA TYR A 104 -5.87 14.95 18.86
C TYR A 104 -5.39 16.22 18.16
N ILE A 105 -4.88 16.09 16.95
CA ILE A 105 -4.34 17.20 16.19
C ILE A 105 -5.42 17.77 15.27
N ASN A 106 -5.56 19.10 15.27
CA ASN A 106 -6.47 19.75 14.35
C ASN A 106 -6.14 19.47 12.90
N ASN A 107 -7.15 19.20 12.09
CA ASN A 107 -7.00 18.88 10.68
C ASN A 107 -6.17 19.93 9.91
N ASP A 108 -6.36 21.21 10.24
CA ASP A 108 -5.68 22.33 9.58
C ASP A 108 -4.16 22.38 9.86
N GLU A 109 -3.71 21.80 10.97
CA GLU A 109 -2.29 21.78 11.41
C GLU A 109 -1.60 20.45 11.14
N LEU A 110 -2.38 19.41 10.87
CA LEU A 110 -1.95 18.01 10.80
C LEU A 110 -0.85 17.78 9.76
N ALA A 111 -1.03 18.28 8.54
CA ALA A 111 -0.05 18.11 7.46
C ALA A 111 1.27 18.84 7.78
N HIS A 112 1.16 20.04 8.36
CA HIS A 112 2.32 20.84 8.73
C HIS A 112 3.12 20.18 9.86
N PHE A 113 2.43 19.68 10.87
CA PHE A 113 3.05 18.97 11.99
C PHE A 113 3.78 17.71 11.53
N VAL A 114 3.14 16.87 10.70
CA VAL A 114 3.76 15.67 10.13
C VAL A 114 5.00 16.05 9.31
N ALA A 115 4.91 17.09 8.46
CA ALA A 115 6.03 17.56 7.65
C ALA A 115 7.24 18.03 8.49
N GLN A 116 7.01 18.62 9.65
CA GLN A 116 8.08 19.04 10.56
C GLN A 116 8.77 17.86 11.26
N LEU A 117 8.07 16.74 11.45
CA LEU A 117 8.62 15.55 12.11
C LEU A 117 9.37 14.61 11.16
N VAL A 118 9.06 14.65 9.89
CA VAL A 118 9.70 13.80 8.86
C VAL A 118 11.11 14.34 8.53
N GLY A 119 12.03 13.45 8.23
CA GLY A 119 13.40 13.82 7.84
C GLY A 119 14.18 12.63 7.25
N PRO A 120 15.40 12.88 6.77
CA PRO A 120 16.29 11.79 6.39
C PRO A 120 16.61 10.92 7.61
N GLU A 121 16.73 9.61 7.41
CA GLU A 121 16.98 8.61 8.47
C GLU A 121 15.91 8.56 9.60
N ILE A 122 14.80 9.28 9.44
CA ILE A 122 13.67 9.29 10.38
C ILE A 122 12.50 8.58 9.73
N THR A 123 11.97 7.59 10.43
CA THR A 123 10.68 6.99 10.10
C THR A 123 9.65 7.46 11.12
N LEU A 124 8.66 8.19 10.67
CA LEU A 124 7.51 8.58 11.46
C LEU A 124 6.42 7.52 11.31
N VAL A 125 5.93 6.98 12.42
CA VAL A 125 4.77 6.08 12.46
C VAL A 125 3.68 6.78 13.26
N GLY A 126 2.55 7.06 12.63
CA GLY A 126 1.41 7.70 13.28
C GLY A 126 0.18 6.82 13.19
N VAL A 127 -0.54 6.70 14.31
CA VAL A 127 -1.81 5.99 14.39
C VAL A 127 -2.96 6.98 14.21
N TYR A 128 -3.93 6.61 13.40
CA TYR A 128 -5.19 7.33 13.25
C TYR A 128 -6.37 6.39 13.46
N HIS A 129 -7.22 6.72 14.44
CA HIS A 129 -8.40 5.95 14.80
C HIS A 129 -9.57 6.33 13.90
N THR A 130 -9.95 5.45 12.98
CA THR A 130 -10.94 5.74 11.92
C THR A 130 -12.35 5.92 12.44
N GLN A 131 -12.67 5.36 13.62
CA GLN A 131 -13.99 5.42 14.22
C GLN A 131 -14.15 6.56 15.24
N CYS A 132 -13.12 7.38 15.43
CA CYS A 132 -13.22 8.57 16.27
C CYS A 132 -13.94 9.71 15.54
N PRO A 133 -14.72 10.54 16.29
CA PRO A 133 -15.32 11.73 15.70
C PRO A 133 -14.27 12.67 15.13
N VAL A 134 -14.49 13.12 13.89
CA VAL A 134 -13.59 14.07 13.23
C VAL A 134 -13.96 15.49 13.66
N ALA A 135 -12.97 16.26 14.11
CA ALA A 135 -13.15 17.68 14.35
C ALA A 135 -13.48 18.41 13.04
N ALA A 136 -14.46 19.31 13.10
CA ALA A 136 -14.81 20.12 11.92
C ALA A 136 -13.63 21.02 11.54
N SER A 137 -13.26 21.00 10.26
CA SER A 137 -12.27 21.93 9.73
C SER A 137 -12.80 23.35 9.71
N LYS A 138 -11.94 24.34 9.91
CA LYS A 138 -12.25 25.77 9.78
C LYS A 138 -12.56 26.15 8.32
N TYR A 139 -12.09 25.35 7.36
CA TYR A 139 -12.21 25.64 5.94
C TYR A 139 -13.28 24.76 5.29
N PRO A 140 -14.26 25.33 4.60
CA PRO A 140 -15.20 24.54 3.83
C PRO A 140 -14.46 23.82 2.71
N ASN A 141 -14.84 22.58 2.43
CA ASN A 141 -14.21 21.71 1.41
C ASN A 141 -12.76 21.27 1.70
N TYR A 142 -12.25 21.46 2.91
CA TYR A 142 -10.97 20.88 3.29
C TYR A 142 -11.12 19.35 3.43
N PRO A 143 -10.15 18.56 2.97
CA PRO A 143 -10.24 17.10 3.06
C PRO A 143 -10.31 16.63 4.52
N SER A 144 -10.92 15.48 4.77
CA SER A 144 -10.91 14.88 6.10
C SER A 144 -9.49 14.56 6.55
N SER A 145 -9.24 14.48 7.85
CA SER A 145 -7.93 14.12 8.42
C SER A 145 -7.42 12.79 7.87
N GLU A 146 -8.29 11.80 7.75
CA GLU A 146 -7.95 10.50 7.17
C GLU A 146 -7.54 10.61 5.70
N THR A 147 -8.30 11.34 4.88
CA THR A 147 -7.98 11.57 3.47
C THR A 147 -6.65 12.30 3.32
N LEU A 148 -6.43 13.35 4.13
CA LEU A 148 -5.20 14.14 4.12
C LEU A 148 -3.98 13.30 4.52
N LEU A 149 -4.09 12.57 5.62
CA LEU A 149 -3.02 11.67 6.09
C LEU A 149 -2.73 10.57 5.09
N SER A 150 -3.77 9.96 4.52
CA SER A 150 -3.62 8.94 3.48
C SER A 150 -2.97 9.49 2.22
N TYR A 151 -3.16 10.76 1.90
CA TYR A 151 -2.50 11.40 0.76
C TYR A 151 -1.00 11.63 1.00
N ILE A 152 -0.61 12.10 2.19
CA ILE A 152 0.80 12.44 2.51
C ILE A 152 1.62 11.22 2.94
N ALA A 153 0.99 10.14 3.39
CA ALA A 153 1.70 8.94 3.84
C ALA A 153 2.42 8.23 2.68
N SER A 154 3.65 7.83 2.91
CA SER A 154 4.41 6.98 1.99
C SER A 154 4.02 5.51 2.11
N THR A 155 3.60 5.09 3.30
CA THR A 155 3.10 3.73 3.56
C THR A 155 1.85 3.82 4.42
N ILE A 156 0.82 3.05 4.07
CA ILE A 156 -0.44 2.97 4.81
C ILE A 156 -0.67 1.52 5.21
N PHE A 157 -1.02 1.32 6.48
CA PHE A 157 -1.43 0.05 7.06
C PHE A 157 -2.88 0.19 7.52
N GLU A 158 -3.79 -0.48 6.85
CA GLU A 158 -5.19 -0.57 7.28
C GLU A 158 -5.38 -1.89 8.02
N LEU A 159 -5.86 -1.83 9.25
CA LEU A 159 -5.95 -2.99 10.14
C LEU A 159 -7.38 -3.51 10.23
N TYR A 160 -7.51 -4.82 10.02
CA TYR A 160 -8.78 -5.52 10.09
C TYR A 160 -8.66 -6.78 10.96
N PRO A 161 -9.68 -7.14 11.73
CA PRO A 161 -9.69 -8.42 12.42
C PRO A 161 -9.73 -9.56 11.41
N LEU A 162 -9.05 -10.66 11.71
CA LEU A 162 -9.19 -11.88 10.95
C LEU A 162 -10.47 -12.59 11.38
N ILE A 163 -11.47 -12.57 10.49
CA ILE A 163 -12.76 -13.16 10.76
C ILE A 163 -12.85 -14.50 10.05
N PRO A 164 -13.44 -15.52 10.70
CA PRO A 164 -13.78 -16.75 10.00
C PRO A 164 -14.70 -16.46 8.81
N ASP A 165 -14.50 -17.16 7.70
CA ASP A 165 -15.22 -17.03 6.42
C ASP A 165 -16.76 -17.14 6.50
N SER A 166 -17.31 -17.33 7.70
CA SER A 166 -18.74 -17.48 7.95
C SER A 166 -19.49 -16.16 8.19
N LEU A 167 -18.79 -15.03 8.21
CA LEU A 167 -19.39 -13.72 8.45
C LEU A 167 -19.15 -12.81 7.24
N ASP A 168 -20.21 -12.33 6.64
CA ASP A 168 -20.17 -11.32 5.59
C ASP A 168 -19.67 -9.98 6.14
N GLU A 169 -19.05 -9.14 5.28
CA GLU A 169 -18.57 -7.81 5.68
C GLU A 169 -19.68 -6.93 6.26
N GLU A 170 -20.91 -7.06 5.75
CA GLU A 170 -22.09 -6.34 6.26
C GLU A 170 -22.47 -6.77 7.69
N GLU A 171 -22.36 -8.06 8.00
CA GLU A 171 -22.60 -8.56 9.37
C GLU A 171 -21.52 -8.10 10.34
N LEU A 172 -20.28 -7.99 9.86
CA LEU A 172 -19.18 -7.46 10.64
C LEU A 172 -19.41 -6.00 10.99
N ASP A 173 -19.71 -5.18 9.99
CA ASP A 173 -20.02 -3.77 10.18
C ASP A 173 -21.20 -3.56 11.13
N ALA A 174 -22.24 -4.40 11.03
CA ALA A 174 -23.35 -4.36 11.96
C ALA A 174 -22.95 -4.76 13.38
N LYS A 175 -22.04 -5.70 13.56
CA LYS A 175 -21.51 -6.11 14.88
C LYS A 175 -20.60 -5.05 15.48
N VAL A 176 -19.79 -4.38 14.64
CA VAL A 176 -18.94 -3.25 15.04
C VAL A 176 -19.78 -2.07 15.50
N LYS A 177 -20.84 -1.71 14.75
CA LYS A 177 -21.77 -0.64 15.11
C LYS A 177 -22.55 -0.95 16.39
N LYS A 178 -22.72 -2.22 16.72
CA LYS A 178 -23.38 -2.70 17.96
C LYS A 178 -22.38 -3.24 18.97
N LEU A 179 -21.19 -2.64 19.03
CA LEU A 179 -20.15 -3.11 19.95
C LEU A 179 -20.72 -3.23 21.37
N THR A 180 -20.75 -4.46 21.85
CA THR A 180 -21.19 -4.77 23.21
C THR A 180 -20.01 -5.28 24.03
N PHE A 181 -19.94 -4.87 25.29
CA PHE A 181 -18.90 -5.38 26.17
C PHE A 181 -19.40 -6.65 26.92
N PRO A 182 -18.54 -7.65 27.13
CA PRO A 182 -17.12 -7.72 26.75
C PRO A 182 -16.96 -7.85 25.22
N ILE A 183 -15.83 -7.33 24.71
CA ILE A 183 -15.47 -7.43 23.30
C ILE A 183 -15.36 -8.90 22.91
N ASN A 184 -15.86 -9.26 21.73
CA ASN A 184 -15.79 -10.62 21.23
C ASN A 184 -14.31 -11.08 21.15
N SER A 185 -14.01 -12.31 21.53
CA SER A 185 -12.67 -12.88 21.52
C SER A 185 -11.99 -12.91 20.13
N ASN A 186 -12.77 -12.80 19.07
CA ASN A 186 -12.26 -12.74 17.68
C ASN A 186 -11.87 -11.34 17.23
N LEU A 187 -12.19 -10.31 18.03
CA LEU A 187 -11.81 -8.93 17.75
C LEU A 187 -10.54 -8.57 18.50
N ASN A 188 -9.77 -7.64 17.92
CA ASN A 188 -8.50 -7.17 18.48
C ASN A 188 -7.55 -8.32 18.88
N SER A 189 -7.35 -9.23 17.95
CA SER A 189 -6.52 -10.42 18.18
C SER A 189 -5.08 -10.20 17.71
N ALA A 190 -4.15 -11.04 18.21
CA ALA A 190 -2.75 -11.01 17.76
C ALA A 190 -2.56 -11.54 16.33
N ILE A 191 -3.57 -12.18 15.76
CA ILE A 191 -3.61 -12.61 14.36
C ILE A 191 -4.65 -11.74 13.66
N PHE A 192 -4.21 -10.94 12.70
CA PHE A 192 -5.04 -9.95 12.05
C PHE A 192 -4.68 -9.74 10.58
N LYS A 193 -5.61 -9.20 9.82
CA LYS A 193 -5.44 -8.86 8.41
C LYS A 193 -4.95 -7.42 8.27
N VAL A 194 -4.02 -7.21 7.37
CA VAL A 194 -3.48 -5.88 7.05
C VAL A 194 -3.54 -5.65 5.55
N ILE A 195 -4.09 -4.52 5.15
CA ILE A 195 -3.94 -4.00 3.80
C ILE A 195 -2.77 -3.01 3.83
N LEU A 196 -1.68 -3.40 3.19
CA LEU A 196 -0.47 -2.61 3.07
C LEU A 196 -0.45 -1.88 1.74
N THR A 197 -0.52 -0.57 1.76
CA THR A 197 -0.31 0.27 0.57
C THR A 197 1.03 1.01 0.69
N ASN A 198 1.96 0.72 -0.22
CA ASN A 198 3.26 1.38 -0.25
C ASN A 198 3.43 2.19 -1.54
N ARG A 199 3.76 3.46 -1.40
CA ARG A 199 4.00 4.40 -2.50
C ARG A 199 5.49 4.59 -2.71
N ARG A 200 5.95 4.24 -3.89
CA ARG A 200 7.34 4.44 -4.29
C ARG A 200 7.58 5.88 -4.76
N LYS A 201 8.79 6.37 -4.65
CA LYS A 201 9.21 7.70 -5.17
C LYS A 201 8.92 7.87 -6.68
N SER A 202 8.78 6.78 -7.42
CA SER A 202 8.38 6.78 -8.83
C SER A 202 6.88 7.07 -9.06
N GLY A 203 6.09 7.29 -8.00
CA GLY A 203 4.64 7.48 -8.06
C GLY A 203 3.84 6.18 -8.14
N ARG A 204 4.48 5.01 -8.32
CA ARG A 204 3.78 3.72 -8.34
C ARG A 204 3.37 3.33 -6.93
N SER A 205 2.09 3.02 -6.75
CA SER A 205 1.53 2.43 -5.54
C SER A 205 1.46 0.91 -5.67
N LEU A 206 1.82 0.21 -4.60
CA LEU A 206 1.71 -1.24 -4.47
C LEU A 206 0.83 -1.54 -3.27
N THR A 207 -0.22 -2.33 -3.47
CA THR A 207 -1.13 -2.75 -2.41
C THR A 207 -1.06 -4.26 -2.25
N TYR A 208 -0.95 -4.70 -1.00
CA TYR A 208 -0.89 -6.11 -0.63
C TYR A 208 -1.80 -6.37 0.56
N THR A 209 -2.53 -7.47 0.52
CA THR A 209 -3.29 -7.96 1.66
C THR A 209 -2.51 -9.08 2.34
N LEU A 210 -2.23 -8.91 3.62
CA LEU A 210 -1.37 -9.80 4.41
C LEU A 210 -2.08 -10.21 5.70
N ILE A 211 -1.74 -11.39 6.20
CA ILE A 211 -2.04 -11.81 7.57
C ILE A 211 -0.75 -11.66 8.38
N ILE A 212 -0.86 -11.03 9.52
CA ILE A 212 0.21 -10.91 10.51
C ILE A 212 -0.17 -11.77 11.71
N ASN A 213 0.71 -12.69 12.09
CA ASN A 213 0.66 -13.39 13.35
C ASN A 213 1.72 -12.80 14.28
N SER A 214 1.30 -11.93 15.18
CA SER A 214 2.20 -11.22 16.11
C SER A 214 2.74 -12.10 17.22
N LEU A 215 2.17 -13.29 17.45
CA LEU A 215 2.69 -14.24 18.45
C LEU A 215 3.96 -14.94 17.96
N ASN A 216 3.98 -15.33 16.69
CA ASN A 216 5.08 -16.07 16.07
C ASN A 216 5.95 -15.15 15.19
N HIS A 217 5.54 -13.89 14.96
CA HIS A 217 6.20 -12.95 14.05
C HIS A 217 6.25 -13.47 12.59
N GLU A 218 5.20 -14.17 12.17
CA GLU A 218 5.04 -14.73 10.84
C GLU A 218 4.08 -13.89 10.02
N TYR A 219 4.39 -13.77 8.72
CA TYR A 219 3.62 -12.97 7.78
C TYR A 219 3.26 -13.81 6.56
N GLU A 220 1.97 -13.85 6.25
CA GLU A 220 1.44 -14.59 5.11
C GLU A 220 0.65 -13.65 4.19
N ILE A 221 0.58 -13.96 2.90
CA ILE A 221 -0.32 -13.25 2.00
C ILE A 221 -1.73 -13.81 2.16
N TRP A 222 -2.67 -12.90 2.33
CA TRP A 222 -4.08 -13.24 2.24
C TRP A 222 -4.39 -13.69 0.81
N LYS A 223 -4.91 -14.90 0.68
CA LYS A 223 -5.45 -15.41 -0.58
C LYS A 223 -6.96 -15.39 -0.45
N ASP A 224 -7.62 -14.60 -1.29
CA ASP A 224 -9.07 -14.66 -1.37
C ASP A 224 -9.46 -16.03 -1.93
N ARG A 225 -10.28 -16.77 -1.21
CA ARG A 225 -10.71 -18.11 -1.64
C ARG A 225 -11.53 -18.08 -2.92
N GLN A 226 -12.17 -16.96 -3.22
CA GLN A 226 -12.95 -16.79 -4.44
C GLN A 226 -12.08 -16.87 -5.71
N GLU A 227 -10.83 -16.38 -5.69
CA GLU A 227 -9.94 -16.53 -6.84
C GLU A 227 -9.40 -17.96 -7.05
N SER A 228 -9.41 -18.82 -6.02
CA SER A 228 -8.90 -20.19 -6.16
C SER A 228 -9.95 -21.18 -6.65
N ASP A 229 -11.23 -20.90 -6.45
CA ASP A 229 -12.34 -21.76 -6.92
C ASP A 229 -12.88 -21.30 -8.28
N GLU A 230 -12.77 -20.01 -8.63
CA GLU A 230 -13.14 -19.53 -9.98
C GLU A 230 -12.14 -19.93 -11.06
N ILE A 231 -10.87 -20.13 -10.74
CA ILE A 231 -9.87 -20.64 -11.73
C ILE A 231 -10.09 -22.12 -12.05
N LEU A 232 -10.84 -22.86 -11.25
CA LEU A 232 -11.10 -24.29 -11.47
C LEU A 232 -12.48 -24.60 -12.06
N GLN A 233 -13.38 -23.63 -12.13
CA GLN A 233 -14.72 -23.79 -12.74
C GLN A 233 -15.21 -22.49 -13.40
N GLU A 234 -14.39 -21.83 -14.19
CA GLU A 234 -14.96 -21.04 -15.28
C GLU A 234 -15.61 -22.06 -16.24
N ASP A 235 -16.90 -22.23 -16.03
CA ASP A 235 -17.75 -23.03 -16.92
C ASP A 235 -17.67 -22.37 -18.31
N GLU A 236 -16.86 -22.96 -19.22
CA GLU A 236 -16.69 -22.48 -20.61
C GLU A 236 -18.05 -22.29 -21.32
N SER A 237 -19.13 -22.81 -20.73
CA SER A 237 -20.50 -22.66 -21.21
C SER A 237 -21.08 -21.27 -20.91
N LEU A 238 -20.75 -20.66 -19.77
CA LEU A 238 -21.29 -19.33 -19.40
C LEU A 238 -20.61 -18.18 -20.17
N LEU A 239 -19.37 -18.35 -20.54
CA LEU A 239 -18.65 -17.36 -21.38
C LEU A 239 -19.15 -17.37 -22.85
N LYS A 240 -19.73 -18.47 -23.32
CA LYS A 240 -20.30 -18.58 -24.69
C LYS A 240 -21.57 -17.76 -24.86
N ASP A 241 -22.38 -17.59 -23.81
CA ASP A 241 -23.66 -16.90 -23.90
C ASP A 241 -23.55 -15.37 -23.65
N LEU A 242 -22.43 -14.87 -23.10
CA LEU A 242 -22.26 -13.46 -22.74
C LEU A 242 -21.57 -12.60 -23.80
N THR A 243 -20.88 -13.19 -24.78
CA THR A 243 -20.18 -12.43 -25.80
C THR A 243 -20.51 -12.85 -27.20
N THR A 244 -20.87 -11.89 -28.03
CA THR A 244 -21.16 -12.08 -29.49
C THR A 244 -19.86 -12.49 -30.25
N PHE A 245 -18.70 -12.42 -29.61
CA PHE A 245 -17.42 -12.83 -30.18
C PHE A 245 -16.78 -13.90 -29.29
N ASN A 246 -16.55 -15.05 -29.89
CA ASN A 246 -15.87 -16.16 -29.24
C ASN A 246 -14.38 -15.86 -29.07
N LEU A 247 -13.96 -15.49 -27.87
CA LEU A 247 -12.57 -15.17 -27.52
C LEU A 247 -11.71 -16.43 -27.26
N THR A 248 -12.34 -17.60 -27.10
CA THR A 248 -11.63 -18.86 -26.91
C THR A 248 -11.40 -19.55 -28.25
N THR A 249 -10.16 -19.56 -28.70
CA THR A 249 -9.78 -20.36 -29.86
C THR A 249 -9.74 -21.85 -29.50
N SER A 250 -10.64 -22.64 -30.08
CA SER A 250 -10.62 -24.08 -29.95
C SER A 250 -9.27 -24.65 -30.43
N SER A 251 -8.80 -25.75 -29.84
CA SER A 251 -7.57 -26.43 -30.25
C SER A 251 -7.52 -26.76 -31.75
N LYS A 252 -8.71 -27.06 -32.37
CA LYS A 252 -8.83 -27.20 -33.82
C LYS A 252 -8.60 -25.90 -34.59
N GLN A 253 -9.06 -24.76 -34.06
CA GLN A 253 -8.82 -23.45 -34.70
C GLN A 253 -7.38 -23.00 -34.55
N LYS A 254 -6.72 -23.36 -33.44
CA LYS A 254 -5.31 -23.11 -33.22
C LYS A 254 -4.44 -23.89 -34.22
N LEU A 255 -4.76 -25.16 -34.40
CA LEU A 255 -4.10 -26.03 -35.38
C LEU A 255 -4.37 -25.60 -36.83
N ALA A 256 -5.57 -25.18 -37.15
CA ALA A 256 -5.95 -24.63 -38.45
C ALA A 256 -5.22 -23.30 -38.74
N ARG A 257 -4.99 -22.48 -37.72
CA ARG A 257 -4.26 -21.21 -37.82
C ARG A 257 -2.75 -21.43 -38.02
N GLU A 258 -2.18 -22.47 -37.41
CA GLU A 258 -0.77 -22.88 -37.61
C GLU A 258 -0.55 -23.50 -38.97
N GLN A 259 -1.59 -24.03 -39.64
CA GLN A 259 -1.51 -24.62 -40.98
C GLN A 259 -1.78 -23.60 -42.12
N VAL A 260 -2.18 -22.36 -41.79
CA VAL A 260 -2.32 -21.32 -42.81
C VAL A 260 -0.95 -20.74 -43.13
N GLU A 261 -0.39 -21.11 -44.29
CA GLU A 261 0.78 -20.44 -44.83
C GLU A 261 0.42 -18.95 -45.08
N LEU A 262 1.11 -18.09 -44.38
CA LEU A 262 0.94 -16.65 -44.58
C LEU A 262 1.67 -16.23 -45.89
N PRO A 263 1.04 -15.42 -46.75
CA PRO A 263 1.60 -15.08 -48.08
C PRO A 263 3.02 -14.50 -48.05
N PHE A 264 3.40 -13.88 -46.93
CA PHE A 264 4.73 -13.30 -46.74
C PHE A 264 5.80 -14.34 -46.40
N MET A 265 5.45 -15.55 -45.92
CA MET A 265 6.43 -16.60 -45.64
C MET A 265 6.98 -17.20 -46.89
N GLN A 266 6.17 -17.33 -47.95
CA GLN A 266 6.67 -17.77 -49.29
C GLN A 266 7.60 -16.73 -49.90
N ALA A 267 7.38 -15.43 -49.66
CA ALA A 267 8.28 -14.38 -50.08
C ALA A 267 9.61 -14.40 -49.30
N GLN A 268 9.59 -14.75 -48.01
CA GLN A 268 10.79 -14.92 -47.21
C GLN A 268 11.62 -16.14 -47.60
N GLU A 269 10.96 -17.26 -47.92
CA GLU A 269 11.65 -18.45 -48.40
C GLU A 269 12.28 -18.26 -49.81
N SER A 270 11.63 -17.48 -50.69
CA SER A 270 12.14 -17.19 -52.02
C SER A 270 13.32 -16.18 -52.01
N LEU A 271 13.46 -15.37 -51.00
CA LEU A 271 14.53 -14.38 -50.84
C LEU A 271 15.81 -14.92 -50.19
N GLY A 272 15.81 -16.20 -49.74
CA GLY A 272 16.99 -16.85 -49.14
C GLY A 272 17.40 -16.26 -47.81
N VAL A 273 18.13 -17.03 -47.02
CA VAL A 273 18.63 -16.74 -45.66
C VAL A 273 19.65 -15.56 -45.60
N ALA A 274 19.44 -14.52 -46.36
CA ALA A 274 20.20 -13.27 -46.25
C ALA A 274 19.42 -12.28 -45.41
N GLY A 275 19.88 -12.11 -44.18
CA GLY A 275 19.29 -11.35 -43.07
C GLY A 275 18.40 -10.18 -43.47
N GLY A 276 17.23 -10.15 -42.83
CA GLY A 276 16.15 -9.20 -43.04
C GLY A 276 16.51 -7.74 -42.85
N ALA A 277 17.18 -7.16 -43.80
CA ALA A 277 17.23 -5.72 -44.00
C ALA A 277 16.19 -5.39 -45.05
N ILE A 278 15.14 -4.70 -44.68
CA ILE A 278 14.24 -4.04 -45.62
C ILE A 278 15.08 -2.93 -46.24
N VAL A 279 15.57 -3.14 -47.46
CA VAL A 279 16.20 -2.08 -48.24
C VAL A 279 15.08 -1.36 -48.97
N TYR A 280 14.76 -0.16 -48.50
CA TYR A 280 13.86 0.74 -49.17
C TYR A 280 14.65 1.55 -50.20
N GLU A 281 14.39 1.33 -51.50
CA GLU A 281 14.87 2.19 -52.56
C GLU A 281 13.82 3.24 -52.85
N PHE A 282 14.14 4.52 -52.59
CA PHE A 282 13.29 5.63 -52.92
C PHE A 282 13.08 5.72 -54.42
N GLU A 283 11.84 5.57 -54.87
CA GLU A 283 11.50 5.89 -56.22
C GLU A 283 11.40 7.42 -56.38
N LYS A 284 11.74 7.91 -57.59
CA LYS A 284 11.89 9.32 -57.92
C LYS A 284 10.54 10.10 -57.90
N ASP A 285 9.45 9.37 -57.73
CA ASP A 285 8.05 9.88 -57.67
C ASP A 285 7.44 9.77 -56.25
N ASP A 286 8.23 9.41 -55.22
CA ASP A 286 7.80 9.59 -53.84
C ASP A 286 7.71 11.12 -53.57
N ASP A 287 6.49 11.63 -53.47
CA ASP A 287 6.20 13.00 -53.18
C ASP A 287 6.96 13.46 -51.94
N TYR A 288 8.02 14.22 -52.18
CA TYR A 288 8.69 14.98 -51.15
C TYR A 288 7.81 16.22 -50.91
N ASP A 289 6.89 16.14 -49.95
CA ASP A 289 6.13 17.30 -49.49
C ASP A 289 7.11 18.31 -48.89
N GLU A 290 7.55 19.27 -49.70
CA GLU A 290 8.39 20.40 -49.27
C GLU A 290 7.61 21.42 -48.42
N GLU A 291 6.32 21.24 -48.19
CA GLU A 291 5.51 22.11 -47.37
C GLU A 291 5.25 21.44 -46.03
N ASP A 292 6.03 21.81 -45.01
CA ASP A 292 5.72 21.49 -43.61
C ASP A 292 4.49 22.33 -43.21
N PRO A 293 3.31 21.71 -42.93
CA PRO A 293 2.11 22.44 -42.57
C PRO A 293 2.18 23.09 -41.18
N TYR A 294 3.30 23.01 -40.49
CA TYR A 294 3.52 23.56 -39.14
C TYR A 294 4.62 24.62 -39.06
N GLU A 295 5.11 25.15 -40.20
CA GLU A 295 5.87 26.39 -40.16
C GLU A 295 4.92 27.56 -39.89
N ASP A 296 4.84 27.94 -38.61
CA ASP A 296 4.15 29.15 -38.16
C ASP A 296 4.86 30.38 -38.76
N PRO A 297 4.19 31.21 -39.57
CA PRO A 297 4.75 32.48 -39.97
C PRO A 297 4.67 33.48 -38.81
N PHE A 298 5.80 34.01 -38.38
CA PHE A 298 5.85 35.17 -37.50
C PHE A 298 5.24 36.40 -38.18
#